data_760947d005556c12b2c9edbd6ea86627
#
_entry.id   760947d005556c12b2c9edbd6ea86627
#
_cell.length_a   1.000
_cell.length_b   1.000
_cell.length_c   1.000
_cell.angle_alpha   90.00
_cell.angle_beta   90.00
_cell.angle_gamma   90.00
#
_symmetry.space_group_name_H-M   'P 1'
#
loop_
_entity.id
_entity.type
_entity.pdbx_description
1 polymer ?
#
loop_
_entity_poly.entity_id
_entity_poly.type
_entity_poly.pdbx_seq_one_letter_code
_entity_poly.pdbx_strand_id
1 'polypeptide(L)'
;ISTFALEFSILQVVMDILRNLFYGFPDLWGGGVAHSVMILALVITLGLSLGKIKVKGVSLGLAWILFIGLIFGHFSLNLDEHLLHFLKEFGLILFVYSIGLEVGPSFFSSFKNGGKSLNLLSIIVIALSIITTLGIYSISDTSITSMAGILSGAVTNTPGLGAAQQAFSDLRHIDAPSIAAGYAIAYPMGVLGVILSFIILRFALRIDKNEEETQAKRGFGHLEAMTLNTFSVKITNKMIFGKTVKEVRHILDRDFMISQIHRPDNNNNKEMVNGQTVLNEGDIIYVVAHPTVQEPLIALCGEKVDMAWEEFGNELITRRIRITKPGINGKTISQMQIRSNLGTNITRVNRAGVDLIATPNLKLQLGDRVTVVGTELAISHTEKVLGNQMKRLNYPNLIPIFLGIMLGCIVANIPFFIPGINENLRLGLTGGPLVVAILIGYFGPKYNLVTYNTISANLMLREIGICIFLACVGLGTGEQFIETVATEKGMIWILYGIGITMIPILLGGIIGRYLFHINYFTLLGVLAGANTNPSALAYVREQTSADSPTVGYANVYPFAMFLRIVTIQIIIFVFG
;
A
#
# COMPACT_ATOMS: atom_id res chain seq x y z
N ILE A 1 -32.18 55.36 15.27
CA ILE A 1 -33.18 54.28 15.07
C ILE A 1 -32.95 53.60 13.70
N SER A 2 -32.57 54.30 12.63
CA SER A 2 -32.35 53.69 11.30
C SER A 2 -31.12 52.77 11.24
N THR A 3 -30.03 53.10 11.92
CA THR A 3 -28.80 52.28 11.95
C THR A 3 -29.01 50.95 12.70
N PHE A 4 -29.72 50.99 13.82
CA PHE A 4 -30.02 49.78 14.61
C PHE A 4 -31.00 48.84 13.88
N ALA A 5 -31.95 49.39 13.13
CA ALA A 5 -32.87 48.61 12.30
C ALA A 5 -32.14 47.94 11.12
N LEU A 6 -31.12 48.63 10.54
CA LEU A 6 -30.31 48.10 9.45
C LEU A 6 -29.39 46.95 9.96
N GLU A 7 -28.74 47.16 11.10
CA GLU A 7 -27.90 46.12 11.75
C GLU A 7 -28.72 44.89 12.15
N PHE A 8 -29.93 45.07 12.67
CA PHE A 8 -30.82 43.95 13.00
C PHE A 8 -31.27 43.19 11.74
N SER A 9 -31.58 43.92 10.66
CA SER A 9 -31.94 43.30 9.38
C SER A 9 -30.78 42.53 8.79
N ILE A 10 -29.55 43.03 8.84
CA ILE A 10 -28.36 42.33 8.36
C ILE A 10 -28.11 41.09 9.22
N LEU A 11 -28.23 41.17 10.52
CA LEU A 11 -28.04 40.02 11.44
C LEU A 11 -29.07 38.94 11.13
N GLN A 12 -30.34 39.32 10.87
CA GLN A 12 -31.40 38.39 10.54
C GLN A 12 -31.14 37.68 9.20
N VAL A 13 -30.71 38.41 8.16
CA VAL A 13 -30.32 37.85 6.88
C VAL A 13 -29.13 36.89 7.02
N VAL A 14 -28.12 37.25 7.83
CA VAL A 14 -26.96 36.36 8.09
C VAL A 14 -27.40 35.11 8.82
N MET A 15 -28.29 35.22 9.80
CA MET A 15 -28.82 34.07 10.54
C MET A 15 -29.65 33.14 9.63
N ASP A 16 -30.46 33.71 8.73
CA ASP A 16 -31.23 32.93 7.76
C ASP A 16 -30.33 32.23 6.74
N ILE A 17 -29.28 32.89 6.26
CA ILE A 17 -28.26 32.26 5.40
C ILE A 17 -27.56 31.13 6.12
N LEU A 18 -27.11 31.32 7.36
CA LEU A 18 -26.46 30.28 8.15
C LEU A 18 -27.41 29.12 8.39
N ARG A 19 -28.66 29.38 8.76
CA ARG A 19 -29.67 28.35 8.95
C ARG A 19 -29.87 27.55 7.67
N ASN A 20 -30.03 28.21 6.52
CA ASN A 20 -30.23 27.54 5.24
C ASN A 20 -28.97 26.78 4.78
N LEU A 21 -27.77 27.22 5.14
CA LEU A 21 -26.54 26.46 4.90
C LEU A 21 -26.48 25.17 5.72
N PHE A 22 -27.04 25.16 6.95
CA PHE A 22 -27.04 23.95 7.79
C PHE A 22 -28.21 23.01 7.50
N TYR A 23 -29.41 23.52 7.23
CA TYR A 23 -30.63 22.71 7.06
C TYR A 23 -31.13 22.61 5.61
N GLY A 24 -30.42 23.24 4.68
CA GLY A 24 -30.80 23.32 3.26
C GLY A 24 -31.69 24.50 2.93
N PHE A 25 -31.59 24.95 1.68
CA PHE A 25 -32.44 26.02 1.12
C PHE A 25 -33.76 25.39 0.65
N PRO A 26 -34.92 25.80 1.21
CA PRO A 26 -36.21 25.14 0.93
C PRO A 26 -36.64 25.22 -0.55
N ASP A 27 -36.18 26.26 -1.26
CA ASP A 27 -36.52 26.50 -2.67
C ASP A 27 -35.56 25.84 -3.68
N LEU A 28 -34.48 25.19 -3.18
CA LEU A 28 -33.46 24.58 -4.02
C LEU A 28 -33.53 23.05 -3.96
N TRP A 29 -33.35 22.42 -5.11
CA TRP A 29 -33.25 20.96 -5.19
C TRP A 29 -32.17 20.41 -4.27
N GLY A 30 -32.53 19.42 -3.45
CA GLY A 30 -31.60 18.81 -2.50
C GLY A 30 -31.05 19.76 -1.44
N GLY A 31 -31.78 20.84 -1.11
CA GLY A 31 -31.31 21.85 -0.16
C GLY A 31 -30.23 22.78 -0.72
N GLY A 32 -29.83 22.58 -1.98
CA GLY A 32 -28.83 23.39 -2.69
C GLY A 32 -27.39 22.86 -2.56
N VAL A 33 -26.59 23.11 -3.59
CA VAL A 33 -25.18 22.66 -3.68
C VAL A 33 -24.33 23.22 -2.54
N ALA A 34 -24.56 24.48 -2.15
CA ALA A 34 -23.78 25.13 -1.07
C ALA A 34 -23.97 24.43 0.28
N HIS A 35 -25.21 24.06 0.62
CA HIS A 35 -25.53 23.27 1.80
C HIS A 35 -24.80 21.92 1.76
N SER A 36 -24.97 21.16 0.67
CA SER A 36 -24.39 19.82 0.55
C SER A 36 -22.86 19.82 0.64
N VAL A 37 -22.20 20.77 -0.05
CA VAL A 37 -20.72 20.92 0.00
C VAL A 37 -20.26 21.34 1.38
N MET A 38 -20.99 22.24 2.07
CA MET A 38 -20.63 22.69 3.42
C MET A 38 -20.72 21.55 4.43
N ILE A 39 -21.82 20.79 4.44
CA ILE A 39 -22.00 19.64 5.35
C ILE A 39 -20.89 18.60 5.10
N LEU A 40 -20.66 18.23 3.83
CA LEU A 40 -19.61 17.28 3.47
C LEU A 40 -18.23 17.76 3.92
N ALA A 41 -17.87 19.02 3.64
CA ALA A 41 -16.59 19.61 4.03
C ALA A 41 -16.42 19.66 5.55
N LEU A 42 -17.50 19.98 6.29
CA LEU A 42 -17.48 20.04 7.75
C LEU A 42 -17.26 18.65 8.36
N VAL A 43 -17.98 17.63 7.90
CA VAL A 43 -17.82 16.24 8.35
C VAL A 43 -16.40 15.74 8.09
N ILE A 44 -15.87 15.98 6.89
CA ILE A 44 -14.50 15.59 6.53
C ILE A 44 -13.48 16.34 7.39
N THR A 45 -13.61 17.66 7.56
CA THR A 45 -12.66 18.47 8.32
C THR A 45 -12.62 18.08 9.79
N LEU A 46 -13.77 17.89 10.42
CA LEU A 46 -13.85 17.45 11.82
C LEU A 46 -13.30 16.03 11.96
N GLY A 47 -13.66 15.12 11.05
CA GLY A 47 -13.17 13.74 11.07
C GLY A 47 -11.66 13.66 10.90
N LEU A 48 -11.07 14.40 9.95
CA LEU A 48 -9.62 14.48 9.78
C LEU A 48 -8.91 15.11 10.98
N SER A 49 -9.52 16.11 11.61
CA SER A 49 -8.96 16.77 12.80
C SER A 49 -8.90 15.81 13.98
N LEU A 50 -9.97 15.07 14.24
CA LEU A 50 -10.01 14.03 15.28
C LEU A 50 -9.10 12.84 14.93
N GLY A 51 -8.97 12.50 13.64
CA GLY A 51 -8.08 11.45 13.15
C GLY A 51 -6.59 11.69 13.45
N LYS A 52 -6.18 12.94 13.73
CA LYS A 52 -4.81 13.27 14.14
C LYS A 52 -4.54 12.95 15.62
N ILE A 53 -5.59 12.79 16.43
CA ILE A 53 -5.45 12.50 17.86
C ILE A 53 -4.95 11.06 18.02
N LYS A 54 -3.82 10.91 18.70
CA LYS A 54 -3.23 9.61 19.04
C LYS A 54 -3.33 9.38 20.54
N VAL A 55 -3.90 8.25 20.92
CA VAL A 55 -3.94 7.80 22.31
C VAL A 55 -2.96 6.65 22.45
N LYS A 56 -1.89 6.85 23.22
CA LYS A 56 -0.78 5.86 23.36
C LYS A 56 -0.24 5.34 22.01
N GLY A 57 -0.04 6.26 21.05
CA GLY A 57 0.48 5.92 19.72
C GLY A 57 -0.56 5.38 18.72
N VAL A 58 -1.77 5.05 19.14
CA VAL A 58 -2.85 4.50 18.31
C VAL A 58 -3.84 5.59 17.91
N SER A 59 -4.23 5.62 16.63
CA SER A 59 -5.27 6.51 16.09
C SER A 59 -6.27 5.70 15.26
N LEU A 60 -7.54 6.09 15.29
CA LEU A 60 -8.56 5.57 14.37
C LEU A 60 -8.43 6.18 12.96
N GLY A 61 -7.59 7.21 12.79
CA GLY A 61 -7.29 7.81 11.49
C GLY A 61 -8.54 8.30 10.76
N LEU A 62 -8.66 7.92 9.48
CA LEU A 62 -9.76 8.34 8.61
C LEU A 62 -11.14 7.81 9.03
N ALA A 63 -11.22 6.78 9.88
CA ALA A 63 -12.49 6.26 10.37
C ALA A 63 -13.27 7.30 11.21
N TRP A 64 -12.62 8.30 11.78
CA TRP A 64 -13.30 9.41 12.44
C TRP A 64 -14.27 10.16 11.54
N ILE A 65 -14.02 10.20 10.22
CA ILE A 65 -14.93 10.82 9.24
C ILE A 65 -16.29 10.10 9.26
N LEU A 66 -16.27 8.77 9.29
CA LEU A 66 -17.50 7.97 9.39
C LEU A 66 -18.25 8.30 10.69
N PHE A 67 -17.55 8.34 11.85
CA PHE A 67 -18.19 8.63 13.12
C PHE A 67 -18.80 10.03 13.18
N ILE A 68 -18.11 11.04 12.65
CA ILE A 68 -18.66 12.40 12.53
C ILE A 68 -19.86 12.41 11.60
N GLY A 69 -19.78 11.70 10.46
CA GLY A 69 -20.91 11.52 9.54
C GLY A 69 -22.11 10.87 10.21
N LEU A 70 -21.91 9.83 11.04
CA LEU A 70 -22.98 9.18 11.81
C LEU A 70 -23.66 10.16 12.80
N ILE A 71 -22.89 11.01 13.48
CA ILE A 71 -23.41 12.02 14.38
C ILE A 71 -24.25 13.04 13.61
N PHE A 72 -23.75 13.56 12.49
CA PHE A 72 -24.47 14.55 11.68
C PHE A 72 -25.75 13.93 11.06
N GLY A 73 -25.67 12.70 10.54
CA GLY A 73 -26.82 11.98 10.03
C GLY A 73 -27.89 11.74 11.08
N HIS A 74 -27.51 11.45 12.34
CA HIS A 74 -28.45 11.34 13.46
C HIS A 74 -29.21 12.64 13.75
N PHE A 75 -28.55 13.79 13.61
CA PHE A 75 -29.19 15.11 13.76
C PHE A 75 -29.91 15.58 12.48
N SER A 76 -30.17 14.70 11.55
CA SER A 76 -30.85 14.99 10.26
C SER A 76 -30.15 16.08 9.44
N LEU A 77 -28.85 16.26 9.62
CA LEU A 77 -28.01 17.12 8.79
C LEU A 77 -27.52 16.31 7.56
N ASN A 78 -28.47 15.90 6.73
CA ASN A 78 -28.23 14.97 5.62
C ASN A 78 -28.15 15.71 4.28
N LEU A 79 -27.50 15.09 3.31
CA LEU A 79 -27.54 15.48 1.91
C LEU A 79 -28.80 14.88 1.25
N ASP A 80 -29.16 15.44 0.07
CA ASP A 80 -30.13 14.78 -0.81
C ASP A 80 -29.72 13.33 -1.10
N GLU A 81 -30.68 12.42 -1.10
CA GLU A 81 -30.44 10.97 -1.23
C GLU A 81 -29.73 10.59 -2.53
N HIS A 82 -30.11 11.21 -3.67
CA HIS A 82 -29.46 10.94 -4.96
C HIS A 82 -28.04 11.47 -5.00
N LEU A 83 -27.82 12.66 -4.45
CA LEU A 83 -26.48 13.24 -4.35
C LEU A 83 -25.59 12.45 -3.41
N LEU A 84 -26.11 12.02 -2.28
CA LEU A 84 -25.40 11.19 -1.31
C LEU A 84 -25.01 9.85 -1.94
N HIS A 85 -25.93 9.18 -2.65
CA HIS A 85 -25.64 7.93 -3.35
C HIS A 85 -24.57 8.13 -4.43
N PHE A 86 -24.69 9.14 -5.28
CA PHE A 86 -23.69 9.43 -6.31
C PHE A 86 -22.31 9.70 -5.72
N LEU A 87 -22.20 10.54 -4.68
CA LEU A 87 -20.92 10.86 -4.05
C LEU A 87 -20.33 9.66 -3.33
N LYS A 88 -21.14 8.82 -2.69
CA LYS A 88 -20.73 7.55 -2.09
C LYS A 88 -20.03 6.64 -3.11
N GLU A 89 -20.71 6.39 -4.24
CA GLU A 89 -20.20 5.51 -5.30
C GLU A 89 -18.97 6.12 -5.99
N PHE A 90 -18.99 7.39 -6.32
CA PHE A 90 -17.87 8.08 -6.95
C PHE A 90 -16.62 8.10 -6.05
N GLY A 91 -16.81 8.40 -4.76
CA GLY A 91 -15.74 8.35 -3.76
C GLY A 91 -15.13 6.95 -3.64
N LEU A 92 -15.99 5.91 -3.63
CA LEU A 92 -15.57 4.51 -3.59
C LEU A 92 -14.74 4.12 -4.82
N ILE A 93 -15.19 4.49 -6.02
CA ILE A 93 -14.46 4.22 -7.28
C ILE A 93 -13.08 4.87 -7.26
N LEU A 94 -12.98 6.16 -6.92
CA LEU A 94 -11.70 6.87 -6.82
C LEU A 94 -10.75 6.20 -5.83
N PHE A 95 -11.28 5.83 -4.67
CA PHE A 95 -10.53 5.19 -3.59
C PHE A 95 -9.98 3.83 -4.02
N VAL A 96 -10.83 2.95 -4.53
CA VAL A 96 -10.47 1.58 -4.90
C VAL A 96 -9.57 1.55 -6.13
N TYR A 97 -9.82 2.40 -7.12
CA TYR A 97 -8.96 2.53 -8.30
C TYR A 97 -7.54 2.99 -7.92
N SER A 98 -7.44 3.97 -7.03
CA SER A 98 -6.14 4.45 -6.54
C SER A 98 -5.35 3.37 -5.81
N ILE A 99 -6.03 2.54 -4.99
CA ILE A 99 -5.41 1.36 -4.34
C ILE A 99 -4.92 0.37 -5.40
N GLY A 100 -5.73 0.07 -6.40
CA GLY A 100 -5.36 -0.86 -7.47
C GLY A 100 -4.09 -0.42 -8.22
N LEU A 101 -3.95 0.88 -8.51
CA LEU A 101 -2.74 1.43 -9.13
C LEU A 101 -1.51 1.33 -8.23
N GLU A 102 -1.66 1.55 -6.92
CA GLU A 102 -0.58 1.45 -5.92
C GLU A 102 -0.09 0.00 -5.79
N VAL A 103 -1.02 -0.93 -5.75
CA VAL A 103 -0.80 -2.36 -5.53
C VAL A 103 -0.31 -3.08 -6.79
N GLY A 104 -0.76 -2.65 -7.97
CA GLY A 104 -0.53 -3.34 -9.25
C GLY A 104 0.91 -3.76 -9.54
N PRO A 105 1.92 -2.87 -9.41
CA PRO A 105 3.31 -3.21 -9.69
C PRO A 105 3.88 -4.33 -8.80
N SER A 106 3.44 -4.40 -7.54
CA SER A 106 3.93 -5.37 -6.55
C SER A 106 3.07 -6.64 -6.46
N PHE A 107 1.83 -6.61 -6.97
CA PHE A 107 0.87 -7.70 -6.83
C PHE A 107 1.41 -9.06 -7.27
N PHE A 108 1.92 -9.16 -8.49
CA PHE A 108 2.46 -10.43 -9.01
C PHE A 108 3.89 -10.73 -8.51
N SER A 109 4.67 -9.71 -8.16
CA SER A 109 6.03 -9.91 -7.68
C SER A 109 6.09 -10.44 -6.26
N SER A 110 5.09 -10.14 -5.43
CA SER A 110 4.99 -10.63 -4.05
C SER A 110 4.92 -12.16 -3.95
N PHE A 111 4.50 -12.85 -5.02
CA PHE A 111 4.48 -14.31 -5.09
C PHE A 111 5.81 -14.95 -5.53
N LYS A 112 6.75 -14.19 -6.13
CA LYS A 112 7.95 -14.75 -6.75
C LYS A 112 9.17 -14.82 -5.82
N ASN A 113 9.37 -13.85 -4.94
CA ASN A 113 10.63 -13.64 -4.22
C ASN A 113 10.54 -13.95 -2.73
N GLY A 114 10.36 -15.22 -2.35
CA GLY A 114 10.32 -15.63 -0.92
C GLY A 114 9.01 -15.26 -0.19
N GLY A 115 8.10 -14.50 -0.83
CA GLY A 115 6.83 -14.10 -0.25
C GLY A 115 5.75 -15.19 -0.23
N LYS A 116 6.01 -16.39 -0.76
CA LYS A 116 5.02 -17.49 -0.82
C LYS A 116 4.51 -17.89 0.55
N SER A 117 5.40 -18.10 1.53
CA SER A 117 5.02 -18.49 2.90
C SER A 117 4.25 -17.38 3.61
N LEU A 118 4.63 -16.10 3.39
CA LEU A 118 3.95 -14.96 3.99
C LEU A 118 2.54 -14.77 3.41
N ASN A 119 2.39 -14.88 2.08
CA ASN A 119 1.10 -14.82 1.42
C ASN A 119 0.22 -16.03 1.76
N LEU A 120 0.79 -17.23 1.88
CA LEU A 120 0.05 -18.41 2.33
C LEU A 120 -0.48 -18.23 3.76
N LEU A 121 0.34 -17.71 4.67
CA LEU A 121 -0.10 -17.36 6.02
C LEU A 121 -1.24 -16.34 6.00
N SER A 122 -1.15 -15.33 5.12
CA SER A 122 -2.21 -14.34 4.95
C SER A 122 -3.52 -14.98 4.49
N ILE A 123 -3.48 -15.91 3.52
CA ILE A 123 -4.66 -16.67 3.09
C ILE A 123 -5.27 -17.44 4.26
N ILE A 124 -4.44 -18.09 5.07
CA ILE A 124 -4.90 -18.83 6.26
C ILE A 124 -5.60 -17.87 7.25
N VAL A 125 -5.02 -16.70 7.54
CA VAL A 125 -5.63 -15.71 8.44
C VAL A 125 -6.97 -15.21 7.90
N ILE A 126 -7.05 -14.94 6.59
CA ILE A 126 -8.29 -14.49 5.94
C ILE A 126 -9.35 -15.61 6.01
N ALA A 127 -8.98 -16.85 5.69
CA ALA A 127 -9.88 -18.00 5.77
C ALA A 127 -10.38 -18.21 7.21
N LEU A 128 -9.51 -18.11 8.21
CA LEU A 128 -9.90 -18.17 9.62
C LEU A 128 -10.87 -17.04 9.99
N SER A 129 -10.68 -15.82 9.47
CA SER A 129 -11.62 -14.70 9.70
C SER A 129 -12.99 -15.02 9.13
N ILE A 130 -13.05 -15.60 7.93
CA ILE A 130 -14.31 -16.01 7.28
C ILE A 130 -14.98 -17.14 8.06
N ILE A 131 -14.22 -18.18 8.42
CA ILE A 131 -14.73 -19.31 9.21
C ILE A 131 -15.28 -18.84 10.56
N THR A 132 -14.55 -17.95 11.25
CA THR A 132 -15.02 -17.38 12.53
C THR A 132 -16.30 -16.57 12.32
N THR A 133 -16.38 -15.78 11.26
CA THR A 133 -17.56 -14.98 10.93
C THR A 133 -18.77 -15.84 10.63
N LEU A 134 -18.63 -16.84 9.76
CA LEU A 134 -19.70 -17.77 9.42
C LEU A 134 -20.09 -18.67 10.60
N GLY A 135 -19.12 -19.04 11.45
CA GLY A 135 -19.38 -19.75 12.69
C GLY A 135 -20.24 -18.92 13.66
N ILE A 136 -19.93 -17.64 13.85
CA ILE A 136 -20.75 -16.74 14.66
C ILE A 136 -22.12 -16.52 14.00
N TYR A 137 -22.16 -16.32 12.68
CA TYR A 137 -23.42 -16.18 11.93
C TYR A 137 -24.36 -17.38 12.14
N SER A 138 -23.83 -18.61 12.11
CA SER A 138 -24.64 -19.83 12.24
C SER A 138 -25.25 -20.05 13.63
N ILE A 139 -24.69 -19.42 14.67
CA ILE A 139 -25.17 -19.53 16.07
C ILE A 139 -25.88 -18.26 16.56
N SER A 140 -25.93 -17.21 15.74
CA SER A 140 -26.53 -15.91 16.10
C SER A 140 -27.71 -15.58 15.21
N ASP A 141 -28.67 -14.81 15.76
CA ASP A 141 -29.80 -14.27 15.00
C ASP A 141 -29.45 -12.98 14.22
N THR A 142 -28.17 -12.76 13.97
CA THR A 142 -27.68 -11.54 13.28
C THR A 142 -27.79 -11.72 11.77
N SER A 143 -28.33 -10.72 11.06
CA SER A 143 -28.41 -10.76 9.60
C SER A 143 -27.03 -10.84 8.94
N ILE A 144 -26.93 -11.46 7.78
CA ILE A 144 -25.67 -11.56 7.03
C ILE A 144 -25.13 -10.18 6.63
N THR A 145 -26.02 -9.22 6.35
CA THR A 145 -25.64 -7.83 6.06
C THR A 145 -24.91 -7.20 7.24
N SER A 146 -25.47 -7.29 8.45
CA SER A 146 -24.80 -6.83 9.67
C SER A 146 -23.48 -7.57 9.90
N MET A 147 -23.45 -8.90 9.69
CA MET A 147 -22.27 -9.71 9.88
C MET A 147 -21.16 -9.37 8.88
N ALA A 148 -21.50 -9.06 7.62
CA ALA A 148 -20.55 -8.57 6.61
C ALA A 148 -19.95 -7.21 7.00
N GLY A 149 -20.77 -6.33 7.58
CA GLY A 149 -20.31 -5.07 8.17
C GLY A 149 -19.34 -5.31 9.32
N ILE A 150 -19.71 -6.15 10.29
CA ILE A 150 -18.89 -6.50 11.45
C ILE A 150 -17.56 -7.12 10.99
N LEU A 151 -17.57 -8.04 10.03
CA LEU A 151 -16.34 -8.59 9.45
C LEU A 151 -15.45 -7.50 8.86
N SER A 152 -16.00 -6.62 8.02
CA SER A 152 -15.24 -5.54 7.37
C SER A 152 -14.62 -4.57 8.40
N GLY A 153 -15.37 -4.26 9.48
CA GLY A 153 -14.90 -3.42 10.59
C GLY A 153 -13.82 -4.13 11.41
N ALA A 154 -14.05 -5.38 11.81
CA ALA A 154 -13.13 -6.18 12.62
C ALA A 154 -11.75 -6.37 11.97
N VAL A 155 -11.71 -6.40 10.64
CA VAL A 155 -10.45 -6.50 9.89
C VAL A 155 -9.99 -5.16 9.29
N THR A 156 -10.61 -4.05 9.71
CA THR A 156 -10.32 -2.68 9.28
C THR A 156 -10.29 -2.47 7.77
N ASN A 157 -11.11 -3.23 7.03
CA ASN A 157 -11.15 -3.22 5.57
C ASN A 157 -12.26 -2.30 5.04
N THR A 158 -11.96 -1.02 4.90
CA THR A 158 -12.89 -0.02 4.35
C THR A 158 -13.32 -0.32 2.90
N PRO A 159 -12.46 -0.79 1.97
CA PRO A 159 -12.91 -1.24 0.65
C PRO A 159 -13.89 -2.40 0.72
N GLY A 160 -13.73 -3.30 1.71
CA GLY A 160 -14.66 -4.39 1.95
C GLY A 160 -16.05 -3.92 2.38
N LEU A 161 -16.13 -2.83 3.17
CA LEU A 161 -17.41 -2.19 3.48
C LEU A 161 -18.14 -1.77 2.19
N GLY A 162 -17.45 -1.03 1.31
CA GLY A 162 -18.03 -0.60 0.03
C GLY A 162 -18.42 -1.78 -0.86
N ALA A 163 -17.57 -2.82 -0.89
CA ALA A 163 -17.84 -4.04 -1.65
C ALA A 163 -19.09 -4.79 -1.14
N ALA A 164 -19.28 -4.86 0.18
CA ALA A 164 -20.45 -5.48 0.77
C ALA A 164 -21.74 -4.70 0.46
N GLN A 165 -21.69 -3.36 0.61
CA GLN A 165 -22.83 -2.49 0.29
C GLN A 165 -23.22 -2.59 -1.19
N GLN A 166 -22.24 -2.50 -2.08
CA GLN A 166 -22.46 -2.61 -3.51
C GLN A 166 -23.02 -3.98 -3.90
N ALA A 167 -22.43 -5.07 -3.41
CA ALA A 167 -22.89 -6.43 -3.70
C ALA A 167 -24.35 -6.65 -3.25
N PHE A 168 -24.73 -6.11 -2.09
CA PHE A 168 -26.10 -6.22 -1.60
C PHE A 168 -27.07 -5.35 -2.41
N SER A 169 -26.68 -4.11 -2.74
CA SER A 169 -27.47 -3.22 -3.59
C SER A 169 -27.67 -3.81 -4.99
N ASP A 170 -26.65 -4.42 -5.59
CA ASP A 170 -26.75 -5.11 -6.88
C ASP A 170 -27.68 -6.33 -6.82
N LEU A 171 -27.71 -7.05 -5.69
CA LEU A 171 -28.51 -8.27 -5.50
C LEU A 171 -29.98 -7.96 -5.20
N ARG A 172 -30.24 -6.98 -4.34
CA ARG A 172 -31.58 -6.71 -3.79
C ARG A 172 -32.20 -5.42 -4.28
N HIS A 173 -31.45 -4.56 -4.99
CA HIS A 173 -31.87 -3.23 -5.46
C HIS A 173 -32.33 -2.29 -4.33
N ILE A 174 -31.81 -2.51 -3.12
CA ILE A 174 -32.02 -1.67 -1.93
C ILE A 174 -30.73 -1.51 -1.17
N ASP A 175 -30.58 -0.43 -0.45
CA ASP A 175 -29.43 -0.22 0.46
C ASP A 175 -29.60 -1.01 1.76
N ALA A 176 -28.48 -1.43 2.36
CA ALA A 176 -28.44 -2.08 3.66
C ALA A 176 -27.61 -1.26 4.66
N PRO A 177 -28.20 -0.27 5.34
CA PRO A 177 -27.49 0.54 6.34
C PRO A 177 -26.89 -0.26 7.50
N SER A 178 -27.44 -1.47 7.77
CA SER A 178 -26.93 -2.41 8.77
C SER A 178 -25.47 -2.85 8.50
N ILE A 179 -25.02 -2.83 7.23
CA ILE A 179 -23.62 -3.11 6.87
C ILE A 179 -22.70 -2.02 7.44
N ALA A 180 -23.07 -0.75 7.25
CA ALA A 180 -22.28 0.37 7.77
C ALA A 180 -22.32 0.45 9.29
N ALA A 181 -23.48 0.18 9.92
CA ALA A 181 -23.61 0.12 11.36
C ALA A 181 -22.72 -0.98 11.96
N GLY A 182 -22.74 -2.19 11.40
CA GLY A 182 -21.87 -3.29 11.82
C GLY A 182 -20.38 -2.93 11.68
N TYR A 183 -20.00 -2.30 10.57
CA TYR A 183 -18.64 -1.82 10.36
C TYR A 183 -18.21 -0.81 11.43
N ALA A 184 -19.02 0.23 11.67
CA ALA A 184 -18.70 1.29 12.62
C ALA A 184 -18.55 0.75 14.05
N ILE A 185 -19.41 -0.18 14.46
CA ILE A 185 -19.35 -0.81 15.80
C ILE A 185 -18.08 -1.67 15.95
N ALA A 186 -17.73 -2.45 14.93
CA ALA A 186 -16.62 -3.39 15.01
C ALA A 186 -15.24 -2.75 14.75
N TYR A 187 -15.17 -1.64 14.02
CA TYR A 187 -13.91 -1.02 13.60
C TYR A 187 -12.96 -0.62 14.74
N PRO A 188 -13.40 0.02 15.82
CA PRO A 188 -12.52 0.33 16.95
C PRO A 188 -11.92 -0.94 17.57
N MET A 189 -12.73 -2.01 17.65
CA MET A 189 -12.29 -3.30 18.17
C MET A 189 -11.33 -3.99 17.20
N GLY A 190 -11.50 -3.78 15.90
CA GLY A 190 -10.55 -4.19 14.86
C GLY A 190 -9.16 -3.60 15.06
N VAL A 191 -9.06 -2.32 15.41
CA VAL A 191 -7.78 -1.65 15.69
C VAL A 191 -7.18 -2.12 17.01
N LEU A 192 -7.95 -2.06 18.09
CA LEU A 192 -7.49 -2.41 19.44
C LEU A 192 -7.23 -3.91 19.59
N GLY A 193 -8.08 -4.76 19.01
CA GLY A 193 -7.98 -6.21 19.10
C GLY A 193 -6.73 -6.78 18.41
N VAL A 194 -6.31 -6.18 17.30
CA VAL A 194 -5.03 -6.55 16.64
C VAL A 194 -3.86 -6.28 17.56
N ILE A 195 -3.79 -5.08 18.16
CA ILE A 195 -2.70 -4.68 19.05
C ILE A 195 -2.69 -5.56 20.30
N LEU A 196 -3.87 -5.81 20.88
CA LEU A 196 -4.00 -6.70 22.03
C LEU A 196 -3.56 -8.13 21.69
N SER A 197 -3.93 -8.63 20.51
CA SER A 197 -3.47 -9.94 20.03
C SER A 197 -1.95 -10.02 19.91
N PHE A 198 -1.29 -8.94 19.45
CA PHE A 198 0.17 -8.88 19.38
C PHE A 198 0.83 -8.96 20.76
N ILE A 199 0.23 -8.28 21.74
CA ILE A 199 0.69 -8.34 23.14
C ILE A 199 0.51 -9.76 23.68
N ILE A 200 -0.67 -10.39 23.47
CA ILE A 200 -0.94 -11.76 23.90
C ILE A 200 0.03 -12.73 23.25
N LEU A 201 0.25 -12.65 21.93
CA LEU A 201 1.22 -13.49 21.21
C LEU A 201 2.63 -13.37 21.79
N ARG A 202 3.07 -12.16 22.14
CA ARG A 202 4.37 -11.95 22.76
C ARG A 202 4.53 -12.76 24.06
N PHE A 203 3.53 -12.70 24.94
CA PHE A 203 3.57 -13.41 26.22
C PHE A 203 3.37 -14.91 26.03
N ALA A 204 2.42 -15.31 25.18
CA ALA A 204 2.12 -16.72 24.93
C ALA A 204 3.30 -17.48 24.28
N LEU A 205 4.00 -16.83 23.36
CA LEU A 205 5.16 -17.40 22.67
C LEU A 205 6.48 -17.15 23.43
N ARG A 206 6.44 -16.50 24.60
CA ARG A 206 7.61 -16.18 25.45
C ARG A 206 8.73 -15.49 24.66
N ILE A 207 8.39 -14.48 23.88
CA ILE A 207 9.30 -13.78 22.96
C ILE A 207 10.26 -12.87 23.73
N ASP A 208 11.55 -13.09 23.60
CA ASP A 208 12.58 -12.12 23.96
C ASP A 208 12.77 -11.12 22.79
N LYS A 209 12.45 -9.84 23.04
CA LYS A 209 12.55 -8.80 22.02
C LYS A 209 13.97 -8.60 21.49
N ASN A 210 14.99 -8.70 22.36
CA ASN A 210 16.38 -8.42 21.98
C ASN A 210 16.93 -9.53 21.09
N GLU A 211 16.61 -10.78 21.40
CA GLU A 211 16.98 -11.91 20.56
C GLU A 211 16.30 -11.86 19.21
N GLU A 212 14.96 -11.61 19.19
CA GLU A 212 14.19 -11.51 17.94
C GLU A 212 14.62 -10.31 17.08
N GLU A 213 14.97 -9.17 17.70
CA GLU A 213 15.49 -8.01 16.96
C GLU A 213 16.87 -8.31 16.37
N THR A 214 17.72 -9.00 17.11
CA THR A 214 19.02 -9.43 16.63
C THR A 214 18.89 -10.47 15.52
N GLN A 215 17.97 -11.42 15.67
CA GLN A 215 17.63 -12.38 14.61
C GLN A 215 16.96 -11.68 13.41
N ALA A 216 16.09 -10.70 13.63
CA ALA A 216 15.51 -9.89 12.57
C ALA A 216 16.60 -9.16 11.78
N LYS A 217 17.60 -8.61 12.45
CA LYS A 217 18.76 -7.99 11.82
C LYS A 217 19.70 -9.01 11.14
N ARG A 218 19.77 -10.25 11.62
CA ARG A 218 20.58 -11.35 11.05
C ARG A 218 19.80 -12.23 10.06
N GLY A 219 18.54 -12.53 10.36
CA GLY A 219 17.71 -13.52 9.66
C GLY A 219 17.03 -13.02 8.40
N PHE A 220 17.17 -11.74 8.09
CA PHE A 220 16.67 -11.15 6.85
C PHE A 220 17.40 -11.65 5.59
N GLY A 221 18.37 -12.54 5.71
CA GLY A 221 19.07 -13.15 4.59
C GLY A 221 18.15 -13.74 3.48
N HIS A 222 16.89 -14.07 3.77
CA HIS A 222 15.92 -14.49 2.75
C HIS A 222 14.91 -13.41 2.34
N LEU A 223 14.69 -12.36 3.16
CA LEU A 223 13.78 -11.23 2.86
C LEU A 223 14.53 -9.92 2.60
N GLU A 224 15.80 -9.83 2.93
CA GLU A 224 16.76 -8.81 2.48
C GLU A 224 16.95 -8.81 0.95
N ALA A 225 16.27 -9.73 0.25
CA ALA A 225 16.15 -9.71 -1.20
C ALA A 225 15.54 -8.40 -1.76
N MET A 226 15.09 -7.47 -0.91
CA MET A 226 14.61 -6.14 -1.32
C MET A 226 15.61 -5.01 -1.05
N THR A 227 16.67 -5.23 -0.26
CA THR A 227 17.74 -4.24 -0.05
C THR A 227 19.04 -4.74 -0.66
N LEU A 228 19.72 -3.87 -1.39
CA LEU A 228 21.03 -4.18 -1.95
C LEU A 228 22.12 -3.73 -1.00
N ASN A 229 23.03 -4.63 -0.65
CA ASN A 229 24.22 -4.33 0.13
C ASN A 229 25.35 -3.86 -0.78
N THR A 230 26.19 -2.99 -0.23
CA THR A 230 27.45 -2.57 -0.83
C THR A 230 28.60 -3.05 0.06
N PHE A 231 29.58 -3.67 -0.56
CA PHE A 231 30.76 -4.17 0.14
C PHE A 231 31.96 -4.21 -0.80
N SER A 232 33.16 -4.24 -0.21
CA SER A 232 34.41 -4.31 -0.98
C SER A 232 35.03 -5.68 -0.81
N VAL A 233 35.61 -6.19 -1.91
CA VAL A 233 36.29 -7.47 -1.96
C VAL A 233 37.64 -7.29 -2.62
N LYS A 234 38.71 -7.74 -1.95
CA LYS A 234 40.06 -7.84 -2.51
C LYS A 234 40.20 -9.18 -3.22
N ILE A 235 40.64 -9.14 -4.46
CA ILE A 235 40.86 -10.33 -5.28
C ILE A 235 42.15 -11.03 -4.82
N THR A 236 41.98 -12.18 -4.19
CA THR A 236 43.09 -13.03 -3.69
C THR A 236 43.02 -14.46 -4.19
N ASN A 237 41.88 -14.86 -4.77
CA ASN A 237 41.68 -16.21 -5.28
C ASN A 237 42.27 -16.38 -6.69
N LYS A 238 43.26 -17.25 -6.82
CA LYS A 238 43.97 -17.55 -8.09
C LYS A 238 43.04 -18.00 -9.22
N MET A 239 41.88 -18.59 -8.90
CA MET A 239 40.88 -19.02 -9.90
C MET A 239 40.23 -17.85 -10.65
N ILE A 240 40.31 -16.65 -10.11
CA ILE A 240 39.69 -15.43 -10.68
C ILE A 240 40.69 -14.58 -11.44
N PHE A 241 41.96 -14.78 -11.25
CA PHE A 241 43.03 -14.01 -11.94
C PHE A 241 42.90 -14.13 -13.45
N GLY A 242 42.90 -13.01 -14.15
CA GLY A 242 42.78 -12.92 -15.58
C GLY A 242 41.37 -13.15 -16.13
N LYS A 243 40.35 -13.41 -15.27
CA LYS A 243 38.96 -13.56 -15.70
C LYS A 243 38.28 -12.22 -15.81
N THR A 244 37.36 -12.14 -16.75
CA THR A 244 36.48 -10.98 -16.92
C THR A 244 35.33 -11.00 -15.91
N VAL A 245 34.79 -9.82 -15.58
CA VAL A 245 33.60 -9.70 -14.71
C VAL A 245 32.42 -10.51 -15.25
N LYS A 246 32.28 -10.63 -16.58
CA LYS A 246 31.26 -11.44 -17.24
C LYS A 246 31.42 -12.92 -16.92
N GLU A 247 32.66 -13.43 -16.96
CA GLU A 247 32.97 -14.82 -16.62
C GLU A 247 32.73 -15.10 -15.15
N VAL A 248 33.13 -14.20 -14.24
CA VAL A 248 32.86 -14.33 -12.80
C VAL A 248 31.36 -14.39 -12.53
N ARG A 249 30.57 -13.55 -13.22
CA ARG A 249 29.10 -13.60 -13.13
C ARG A 249 28.53 -14.93 -13.60
N HIS A 250 29.09 -15.48 -14.67
CA HIS A 250 28.66 -16.77 -15.19
C HIS A 250 29.01 -17.94 -14.26
N ILE A 251 30.19 -17.89 -13.61
CA ILE A 251 30.61 -18.89 -12.63
C ILE A 251 29.69 -18.88 -11.39
N LEU A 252 29.33 -17.69 -10.90
CA LEU A 252 28.50 -17.55 -9.71
C LEU A 252 27.02 -17.84 -9.98
N ASP A 253 26.58 -17.70 -11.25
CA ASP A 253 25.18 -17.80 -11.70
C ASP A 253 24.21 -16.96 -10.84
N ARG A 254 24.65 -15.77 -10.47
CA ARG A 254 23.89 -14.84 -9.63
C ARG A 254 24.08 -13.41 -10.10
N ASP A 255 23.05 -12.57 -9.88
CA ASP A 255 23.10 -11.16 -10.24
C ASP A 255 23.85 -10.34 -9.18
N PHE A 256 24.89 -9.65 -9.61
CA PHE A 256 25.61 -8.62 -8.85
C PHE A 256 26.11 -7.54 -9.80
N MET A 257 26.48 -6.38 -9.26
CA MET A 257 27.04 -5.27 -10.01
C MET A 257 28.34 -4.81 -9.35
N ILE A 258 29.42 -4.78 -10.13
CA ILE A 258 30.66 -4.12 -9.72
C ILE A 258 30.61 -2.69 -10.23
N SER A 259 30.61 -1.72 -9.32
CA SER A 259 30.52 -0.30 -9.67
C SER A 259 31.86 0.31 -10.00
N GLN A 260 32.88 -0.04 -9.22
CA GLN A 260 34.22 0.52 -9.30
C GLN A 260 35.26 -0.56 -8.98
N ILE A 261 36.49 -0.36 -9.47
CA ILE A 261 37.69 -1.15 -9.15
C ILE A 261 38.80 -0.20 -8.77
N HIS A 262 39.56 -0.58 -7.75
CA HIS A 262 40.81 0.07 -7.36
C HIS A 262 41.94 -0.91 -7.63
N ARG A 263 42.95 -0.46 -8.40
CA ARG A 263 44.17 -1.21 -8.71
C ARG A 263 45.37 -0.66 -7.95
N PRO A 264 46.09 -1.48 -7.20
CA PRO A 264 47.24 -1.02 -6.42
C PRO A 264 48.32 -0.35 -7.28
N ASP A 265 48.45 -0.79 -8.55
CA ASP A 265 49.51 -0.33 -9.46
C ASP A 265 49.19 1.00 -10.18
N ASN A 266 47.96 1.49 -10.09
CA ASN A 266 47.49 2.65 -10.87
C ASN A 266 47.29 3.89 -9.99
N ASN A 267 48.38 4.50 -9.51
CA ASN A 267 48.42 5.81 -8.82
C ASN A 267 47.19 6.16 -7.96
N ASN A 268 46.64 5.20 -7.24
CA ASN A 268 45.49 5.35 -6.35
C ASN A 268 44.16 5.78 -7.04
N ASN A 269 44.03 5.57 -8.34
CA ASN A 269 42.81 5.95 -9.09
C ASN A 269 41.77 4.84 -9.13
N LYS A 270 40.52 5.26 -9.04
CA LYS A 270 39.31 4.39 -9.23
C LYS A 270 38.98 4.31 -10.71
N GLU A 271 38.67 3.12 -11.17
CA GLU A 271 38.20 2.88 -12.54
C GLU A 271 36.75 2.36 -12.55
N MET A 272 35.99 2.73 -13.57
CA MET A 272 34.68 2.14 -13.81
C MET A 272 34.81 0.74 -14.41
N VAL A 273 34.03 -0.20 -13.86
CA VAL A 273 34.09 -1.61 -14.23
C VAL A 273 33.06 -1.96 -15.31
N ASN A 274 33.44 -2.76 -16.31
CA ASN A 274 32.54 -3.34 -17.33
C ASN A 274 32.57 -4.87 -17.34
N GLY A 275 31.68 -5.47 -18.12
CA GLY A 275 31.65 -6.92 -18.23
C GLY A 275 32.93 -7.53 -18.82
N GLN A 276 33.73 -6.74 -19.53
CA GLN A 276 35.02 -7.15 -20.12
C GLN A 276 36.22 -6.75 -19.27
N THR A 277 36.00 -6.05 -18.16
CA THR A 277 37.10 -5.69 -17.24
C THR A 277 37.70 -6.96 -16.65
N VAL A 278 39.00 -7.13 -16.82
CA VAL A 278 39.78 -8.25 -16.28
C VAL A 278 40.14 -7.97 -14.83
N LEU A 279 39.97 -8.97 -13.98
CA LEU A 279 40.32 -8.93 -12.55
C LEU A 279 41.70 -9.54 -12.33
N ASN A 280 42.57 -8.80 -11.65
CA ASN A 280 43.92 -9.21 -11.35
C ASN A 280 44.14 -9.41 -9.85
N GLU A 281 45.24 -10.02 -9.47
CA GLU A 281 45.62 -10.16 -8.08
C GLU A 281 45.76 -8.81 -7.40
N GLY A 282 45.20 -8.69 -6.19
CA GLY A 282 45.26 -7.47 -5.39
C GLY A 282 44.25 -6.38 -5.77
N ASP A 283 43.49 -6.52 -6.87
CA ASP A 283 42.43 -5.60 -7.24
C ASP A 283 41.37 -5.56 -6.11
N ILE A 284 40.86 -4.35 -5.78
CA ILE A 284 39.76 -4.18 -4.84
C ILE A 284 38.53 -3.74 -5.63
N ILE A 285 37.47 -4.53 -5.55
CA ILE A 285 36.21 -4.28 -6.26
C ILE A 285 35.12 -3.79 -5.30
N TYR A 286 34.33 -2.78 -5.73
CA TYR A 286 33.17 -2.30 -4.99
C TYR A 286 31.90 -2.88 -5.59
N VAL A 287 31.25 -3.73 -4.82
CA VAL A 287 30.13 -4.57 -5.28
C VAL A 287 28.82 -4.10 -4.71
N VAL A 288 27.78 -4.14 -5.55
CA VAL A 288 26.36 -3.99 -5.19
C VAL A 288 25.68 -5.32 -5.48
N ALA A 289 25.18 -5.98 -4.46
CA ALA A 289 24.54 -7.29 -4.60
C ALA A 289 23.47 -7.50 -3.52
N HIS A 290 22.63 -8.52 -3.73
CA HIS A 290 21.76 -9.01 -2.66
C HIS A 290 22.61 -9.65 -1.54
N PRO A 291 22.20 -9.56 -0.27
CA PRO A 291 22.90 -10.16 0.85
C PRO A 291 23.22 -11.65 0.66
N THR A 292 22.32 -12.39 0.00
CA THR A 292 22.51 -13.82 -0.31
C THR A 292 23.65 -14.11 -1.30
N VAL A 293 24.15 -13.10 -2.00
CA VAL A 293 25.25 -13.20 -2.95
C VAL A 293 26.58 -12.80 -2.31
N GLN A 294 26.53 -12.08 -1.19
CA GLN A 294 27.73 -11.53 -0.54
C GLN A 294 28.74 -12.63 -0.15
N GLU A 295 28.33 -13.60 0.66
CA GLU A 295 29.21 -14.68 1.11
C GLU A 295 29.74 -15.56 -0.05
N PRO A 296 28.89 -16.02 -0.99
CA PRO A 296 29.39 -16.76 -2.15
C PRO A 296 30.38 -15.96 -3.02
N LEU A 297 30.16 -14.64 -3.18
CA LEU A 297 31.05 -13.80 -3.97
C LEU A 297 32.40 -13.57 -3.26
N ILE A 298 32.38 -13.36 -1.94
CA ILE A 298 33.62 -13.24 -1.14
C ILE A 298 34.40 -14.55 -1.22
N ALA A 299 33.74 -15.70 -1.00
CA ALA A 299 34.41 -17.00 -1.09
C ALA A 299 34.98 -17.29 -2.48
N LEU A 300 34.34 -16.81 -3.56
CA LEU A 300 34.82 -16.96 -4.93
C LEU A 300 35.97 -16.00 -5.25
N CYS A 301 35.87 -14.73 -4.86
CA CYS A 301 36.83 -13.68 -5.28
C CYS A 301 38.01 -13.50 -4.33
N GLY A 302 37.82 -13.67 -3.01
CA GLY A 302 38.89 -13.48 -2.03
C GLY A 302 38.40 -12.99 -0.68
N GLU A 303 38.91 -11.86 -0.20
CA GLU A 303 38.69 -11.38 1.14
C GLU A 303 37.84 -10.10 1.18
N LYS A 304 36.93 -10.02 2.16
CA LYS A 304 36.21 -8.79 2.44
C LYS A 304 37.14 -7.75 3.05
N VAL A 305 37.16 -6.56 2.48
CA VAL A 305 37.97 -5.44 2.98
C VAL A 305 37.05 -4.25 3.26
N ASP A 306 37.40 -3.49 4.29
CA ASP A 306 36.72 -2.21 4.55
C ASP A 306 37.57 -1.09 3.94
N MET A 307 37.05 -0.42 2.93
CA MET A 307 37.75 0.60 2.18
C MET A 307 36.92 1.87 2.11
N ALA A 308 37.48 2.98 2.54
CA ALA A 308 36.89 4.30 2.46
C ALA A 308 36.97 4.84 1.01
N TRP A 309 36.05 4.44 0.17
CA TRP A 309 36.04 4.79 -1.26
C TRP A 309 35.98 6.31 -1.53
N GLU A 310 35.56 7.10 -0.56
CA GLU A 310 35.50 8.56 -0.66
C GLU A 310 36.88 9.23 -0.62
N GLU A 311 37.86 8.58 -0.04
CA GLU A 311 39.23 9.11 0.12
C GLU A 311 40.12 8.92 -1.11
N PHE A 312 39.73 8.05 -2.03
CA PHE A 312 40.54 7.72 -3.21
C PHE A 312 40.03 8.43 -4.46
N GLY A 313 40.80 9.32 -5.04
CA GLY A 313 40.62 9.97 -6.36
C GLY A 313 39.27 10.68 -6.59
N ASN A 314 39.29 11.96 -6.84
CA ASN A 314 38.07 12.79 -6.91
C ASN A 314 37.29 12.76 -8.26
N GLU A 315 37.67 11.94 -9.23
CA GLU A 315 37.06 12.00 -10.56
C GLU A 315 35.71 11.28 -10.67
N LEU A 316 35.49 10.21 -9.90
CA LEU A 316 34.24 9.45 -9.93
C LEU A 316 33.35 9.79 -8.75
N ILE A 317 32.21 10.36 -9.04
CA ILE A 317 31.17 10.69 -8.07
C ILE A 317 29.94 9.81 -8.27
N THR A 318 29.14 9.68 -7.22
CA THR A 318 27.88 8.96 -7.25
C THR A 318 26.72 9.97 -7.11
N ARG A 319 25.76 9.89 -8.02
CA ARG A 319 24.56 10.74 -7.97
C ARG A 319 23.29 9.92 -8.20
N ARG A 320 22.22 10.31 -7.49
CA ARG A 320 20.89 9.73 -7.69
C ARG A 320 20.10 10.60 -8.65
N ILE A 321 19.68 10.01 -9.76
CA ILE A 321 18.95 10.68 -10.84
C ILE A 321 17.55 10.07 -10.93
N ARG A 322 16.52 10.91 -11.06
CA ARG A 322 15.16 10.45 -11.28
C ARG A 322 14.83 10.45 -12.77
N ILE A 323 14.28 9.35 -13.27
CA ILE A 323 13.86 9.25 -14.66
C ILE A 323 12.58 10.05 -14.86
N THR A 324 12.65 11.11 -15.68
CA THR A 324 11.53 12.02 -15.92
C THR A 324 11.18 12.18 -17.40
N LYS A 325 11.98 11.58 -18.32
CA LYS A 325 11.68 11.61 -19.76
C LYS A 325 10.82 10.41 -20.18
N PRO A 326 9.63 10.64 -20.77
CA PRO A 326 8.73 9.55 -21.20
C PRO A 326 9.37 8.57 -22.20
N GLY A 327 10.25 9.04 -23.08
CA GLY A 327 10.93 8.22 -24.10
C GLY A 327 11.88 7.14 -23.55
N ILE A 328 12.12 7.13 -22.21
CA ILE A 328 12.95 6.12 -21.54
C ILE A 328 12.11 4.98 -20.97
N ASN A 329 10.83 5.26 -20.74
CA ASN A 329 9.93 4.28 -20.16
C ASN A 329 9.88 2.98 -20.97
N GLY A 330 10.18 1.85 -20.33
CA GLY A 330 10.19 0.52 -20.94
C GLY A 330 11.50 0.13 -21.67
N LYS A 331 12.47 1.05 -21.85
CA LYS A 331 13.77 0.72 -22.42
C LYS A 331 14.64 -0.02 -21.40
N THR A 332 15.42 -1.01 -21.88
CA THR A 332 16.40 -1.69 -21.03
C THR A 332 17.65 -0.83 -20.83
N ILE A 333 18.37 -1.06 -19.74
CA ILE A 333 19.65 -0.39 -19.46
C ILE A 333 20.62 -0.63 -20.64
N SER A 334 20.64 -1.84 -21.21
CA SER A 334 21.45 -2.19 -22.37
C SER A 334 21.08 -1.36 -23.61
N GLN A 335 19.78 -1.19 -23.89
CA GLN A 335 19.30 -0.39 -25.02
C GLN A 335 19.63 1.10 -24.88
N MET A 336 19.76 1.59 -23.66
CA MET A 336 20.12 2.98 -23.40
C MET A 336 21.59 3.28 -23.68
N GLN A 337 22.45 2.26 -23.71
CA GLN A 337 23.89 2.41 -23.96
C GLN A 337 24.56 3.54 -23.14
N ILE A 338 24.03 3.78 -21.93
CA ILE A 338 24.41 4.92 -21.07
C ILE A 338 25.92 4.91 -20.82
N ARG A 339 26.48 3.71 -20.68
CA ARG A 339 27.90 3.55 -20.40
C ARG A 339 28.77 3.91 -21.60
N SER A 340 28.50 3.33 -22.77
CA SER A 340 29.28 3.56 -23.98
C SER A 340 29.15 4.99 -24.51
N ASN A 341 27.95 5.58 -24.40
CA ASN A 341 27.67 6.88 -24.99
C ASN A 341 27.87 8.06 -24.01
N LEU A 342 27.72 7.81 -22.70
CA LEU A 342 27.74 8.87 -21.68
C LEU A 342 28.83 8.70 -20.64
N GLY A 343 29.59 7.59 -20.66
CA GLY A 343 30.67 7.37 -19.70
C GLY A 343 30.21 7.23 -18.25
N THR A 344 28.97 6.79 -18.00
CA THR A 344 28.43 6.58 -16.66
C THR A 344 27.92 5.18 -16.47
N ASN A 345 27.91 4.68 -15.24
CA ASN A 345 27.41 3.36 -14.89
C ASN A 345 26.19 3.46 -13.96
N ILE A 346 25.09 2.79 -14.30
CA ILE A 346 23.96 2.64 -13.38
C ILE A 346 24.23 1.43 -12.51
N THR A 347 24.23 1.62 -11.20
CA THR A 347 24.55 0.58 -10.21
C THR A 347 23.30 0.03 -9.53
N ARG A 348 22.29 0.88 -9.34
CA ARG A 348 21.07 0.57 -8.61
C ARG A 348 19.89 1.33 -9.21
N VAL A 349 18.72 0.71 -9.21
CA VAL A 349 17.44 1.33 -9.59
C VAL A 349 16.47 1.17 -8.42
N ASN A 350 16.06 2.29 -7.82
CA ASN A 350 15.01 2.29 -6.81
C ASN A 350 13.66 2.55 -7.47
N ARG A 351 12.74 1.61 -7.35
CA ARG A 351 11.38 1.66 -7.90
C ARG A 351 10.38 1.49 -6.77
N ALA A 352 9.58 2.51 -6.52
CA ALA A 352 8.56 2.50 -5.46
C ALA A 352 9.10 2.05 -4.08
N GLY A 353 10.33 2.47 -3.73
CA GLY A 353 10.98 2.10 -2.47
C GLY A 353 11.79 0.80 -2.50
N VAL A 354 11.68 0.00 -3.56
CA VAL A 354 12.44 -1.26 -3.73
C VAL A 354 13.70 -1.02 -4.54
N ASP A 355 14.85 -1.46 -4.02
CA ASP A 355 16.12 -1.40 -4.72
C ASP A 355 16.33 -2.62 -5.61
N LEU A 356 16.57 -2.38 -6.90
CA LEU A 356 16.80 -3.38 -7.93
C LEU A 356 18.25 -3.28 -8.42
N ILE A 357 18.89 -4.44 -8.67
CA ILE A 357 20.22 -4.48 -9.31
C ILE A 357 20.08 -4.00 -10.76
N ALA A 358 20.97 -3.10 -11.18
CA ALA A 358 20.95 -2.54 -12.53
C ALA A 358 21.51 -3.54 -13.56
N THR A 359 20.79 -4.64 -13.78
CA THR A 359 21.15 -5.63 -14.81
C THR A 359 20.91 -5.07 -16.22
N PRO A 360 21.66 -5.52 -17.26
CA PRO A 360 21.50 -5.03 -18.64
C PRO A 360 20.07 -5.15 -19.19
N ASN A 361 19.33 -6.16 -18.75
CA ASN A 361 17.97 -6.45 -19.21
C ASN A 361 16.89 -5.76 -18.37
N LEU A 362 17.25 -5.03 -17.29
CA LEU A 362 16.29 -4.31 -16.47
C LEU A 362 15.67 -3.17 -17.27
N LYS A 363 14.35 -3.19 -17.42
CA LYS A 363 13.58 -2.12 -18.05
C LYS A 363 13.42 -0.96 -17.09
N LEU A 364 13.84 0.23 -17.50
CA LEU A 364 13.68 1.47 -16.75
C LEU A 364 12.25 1.99 -16.88
N GLN A 365 11.74 2.59 -15.81
CA GLN A 365 10.40 3.17 -15.75
C GLN A 365 10.46 4.65 -15.39
N LEU A 366 9.46 5.38 -15.84
CA LEU A 366 9.27 6.76 -15.42
C LEU A 366 9.11 6.81 -13.89
N GLY A 367 9.80 7.73 -13.22
CA GLY A 367 9.79 7.81 -11.77
C GLY A 367 10.84 6.98 -11.05
N ASP A 368 11.48 6.00 -11.70
CA ASP A 368 12.60 5.26 -11.12
C ASP A 368 13.69 6.24 -10.67
N ARG A 369 14.29 5.96 -9.51
CA ARG A 369 15.48 6.66 -9.03
C ARG A 369 16.69 5.76 -9.30
N VAL A 370 17.52 6.15 -10.26
CA VAL A 370 18.74 5.43 -10.62
C VAL A 370 19.95 6.01 -9.88
N THR A 371 20.80 5.15 -9.35
CA THR A 371 22.10 5.53 -8.79
C THR A 371 23.14 5.39 -9.89
N VAL A 372 23.76 6.50 -10.26
CA VAL A 372 24.70 6.61 -11.37
C VAL A 372 26.08 6.97 -10.83
N VAL A 373 27.10 6.30 -11.35
CA VAL A 373 28.53 6.55 -11.03
C VAL A 373 29.24 7.00 -12.30
N GLY A 374 30.04 8.06 -12.19
CA GLY A 374 30.81 8.64 -13.30
C GLY A 374 31.46 9.95 -12.94
N THR A 375 32.12 10.59 -13.91
CA THR A 375 32.64 11.95 -13.74
C THR A 375 31.49 12.97 -13.67
N GLU A 376 31.73 14.14 -13.08
CA GLU A 376 30.72 15.22 -12.95
C GLU A 376 30.08 15.58 -14.30
N LEU A 377 30.92 15.71 -15.35
CA LEU A 377 30.45 16.01 -16.71
C LEU A 377 29.58 14.90 -17.30
N ALA A 378 30.04 13.65 -17.14
CA ALA A 378 29.31 12.48 -17.63
C ALA A 378 27.95 12.32 -16.94
N ILE A 379 27.90 12.54 -15.62
CA ILE A 379 26.65 12.52 -14.84
C ILE A 379 25.72 13.64 -15.29
N SER A 380 26.22 14.86 -15.53
CA SER A 380 25.42 15.99 -16.01
C SER A 380 24.78 15.69 -17.38
N HIS A 381 25.50 15.02 -18.28
CA HIS A 381 24.97 14.55 -19.56
C HIS A 381 23.90 13.45 -19.34
N THR A 382 24.16 12.51 -18.45
CA THR A 382 23.22 11.45 -18.09
C THR A 382 21.94 12.04 -17.50
N GLU A 383 22.03 13.05 -16.64
CA GLU A 383 20.87 13.80 -16.12
C GLU A 383 20.03 14.41 -17.25
N LYS A 384 20.67 15.03 -18.26
CA LYS A 384 19.96 15.57 -19.42
C LYS A 384 19.24 14.47 -20.22
N VAL A 385 19.85 13.30 -20.36
CA VAL A 385 19.27 12.15 -21.09
C VAL A 385 18.13 11.54 -20.29
N LEU A 386 18.30 11.28 -18.99
CA LEU A 386 17.30 10.67 -18.12
C LEU A 386 16.20 11.65 -17.68
N GLY A 387 16.55 12.94 -17.66
CA GLY A 387 15.62 14.05 -17.43
C GLY A 387 15.78 14.76 -16.11
N ASN A 388 15.95 14.09 -14.99
CA ASN A 388 16.09 14.59 -13.60
C ASN A 388 15.33 15.89 -13.23
N GLN A 389 14.32 16.26 -14.03
CA GLN A 389 13.52 17.49 -13.86
C GLN A 389 12.29 17.17 -13.03
N MET A 390 12.35 17.39 -11.72
CA MET A 390 11.22 17.20 -10.80
C MET A 390 9.94 17.93 -11.26
N LYS A 391 10.08 19.11 -11.87
CA LYS A 391 8.92 19.88 -12.38
C LYS A 391 8.07 19.14 -13.41
N ARG A 392 8.64 18.25 -14.24
CA ARG A 392 7.87 17.47 -15.23
C ARG A 392 7.05 16.32 -14.61
N LEU A 393 7.49 15.79 -13.48
CA LEU A 393 6.75 14.77 -12.74
C LEU A 393 5.63 15.35 -11.88
N ASN A 394 5.64 16.67 -11.64
CA ASN A 394 4.63 17.34 -10.83
C ASN A 394 3.29 17.53 -11.57
N TYR A 395 3.24 17.33 -12.88
CA TYR A 395 1.98 17.34 -13.63
C TYR A 395 1.39 15.92 -13.69
N PRO A 396 0.32 15.64 -12.92
CA PRO A 396 -0.35 14.34 -12.98
C PRO A 396 -1.00 14.15 -14.36
N ASN A 397 -0.81 12.99 -14.95
CA ASN A 397 -1.52 12.64 -16.18
C ASN A 397 -2.89 12.06 -15.81
N LEU A 398 -3.94 12.83 -15.99
CA LEU A 398 -5.31 12.42 -15.65
C LEU A 398 -5.93 11.47 -16.67
N ILE A 399 -5.44 11.44 -17.92
CA ILE A 399 -5.99 10.59 -18.98
C ILE A 399 -6.00 9.11 -18.59
N PRO A 400 -4.88 8.50 -18.13
CA PRO A 400 -4.89 7.10 -17.71
C PRO A 400 -5.81 6.81 -16.52
N ILE A 401 -6.02 7.79 -15.63
CA ILE A 401 -6.90 7.64 -14.48
C ILE A 401 -8.35 7.52 -14.96
N PHE A 402 -8.85 8.51 -15.70
CA PHE A 402 -10.24 8.51 -16.14
C PHE A 402 -10.53 7.41 -17.17
N LEU A 403 -9.58 7.12 -18.07
CA LEU A 403 -9.69 5.97 -18.99
C LEU A 403 -9.76 4.65 -18.21
N GLY A 404 -8.92 4.49 -17.20
CA GLY A 404 -8.92 3.29 -16.37
C GLY A 404 -10.18 3.16 -15.52
N ILE A 405 -10.72 4.25 -14.97
CA ILE A 405 -12.01 4.27 -14.27
C ILE A 405 -13.13 3.88 -15.25
N MET A 406 -13.16 4.45 -16.44
CA MET A 406 -14.13 4.11 -17.48
C MET A 406 -14.09 2.62 -17.82
N LEU A 407 -12.91 2.07 -18.08
CA LEU A 407 -12.73 0.63 -18.32
C LEU A 407 -13.13 -0.20 -17.09
N GLY A 408 -12.82 0.30 -15.88
CA GLY A 408 -13.22 -0.31 -14.62
C GLY A 408 -14.74 -0.41 -14.48
N CYS A 409 -15.46 0.66 -14.81
CA CYS A 409 -16.94 0.65 -14.82
C CYS A 409 -17.52 -0.29 -15.87
N ILE A 410 -16.87 -0.43 -17.04
CA ILE A 410 -17.29 -1.42 -18.04
C ILE A 410 -17.11 -2.84 -17.48
N VAL A 411 -15.93 -3.16 -16.94
CA VAL A 411 -15.63 -4.48 -16.36
C VAL A 411 -16.52 -4.77 -15.15
N ALA A 412 -16.86 -3.76 -14.35
CA ALA A 412 -17.77 -3.88 -13.22
C ALA A 412 -19.14 -4.46 -13.59
N ASN A 413 -19.63 -4.14 -14.79
CA ASN A 413 -20.95 -4.54 -15.27
C ASN A 413 -20.95 -5.84 -16.09
N ILE A 414 -19.78 -6.46 -16.35
CA ILE A 414 -19.72 -7.74 -17.06
C ILE A 414 -20.28 -8.84 -16.15
N PRO A 415 -21.36 -9.53 -16.57
CA PRO A 415 -21.91 -10.63 -15.78
C PRO A 415 -21.00 -11.87 -15.89
N PHE A 416 -20.71 -12.49 -14.76
CA PHE A 416 -20.00 -13.77 -14.68
C PHE A 416 -20.99 -14.85 -14.26
N PHE A 417 -21.02 -15.94 -15.01
CA PHE A 417 -21.85 -17.09 -14.70
C PHE A 417 -21.02 -18.08 -13.85
N ILE A 418 -21.50 -18.36 -12.63
CA ILE A 418 -20.93 -19.42 -11.78
C ILE A 418 -21.95 -20.56 -11.71
N PRO A 419 -21.59 -21.80 -12.15
CA PRO A 419 -22.48 -22.94 -12.05
C PRO A 419 -22.93 -23.17 -10.59
N GLY A 420 -24.25 -23.24 -10.38
CA GLY A 420 -24.83 -23.43 -9.04
C GLY A 420 -25.34 -22.15 -8.36
N ILE A 421 -25.14 -20.97 -8.94
CA ILE A 421 -25.73 -19.70 -8.50
C ILE A 421 -26.66 -19.21 -9.61
N ASN A 422 -27.94 -19.00 -9.29
CA ASN A 422 -28.96 -18.60 -10.27
C ASN A 422 -28.88 -17.13 -10.69
N GLU A 423 -28.04 -16.35 -10.03
CA GLU A 423 -27.86 -14.91 -10.25
C GLU A 423 -26.62 -14.62 -11.10
N ASN A 424 -26.73 -13.64 -11.98
CA ASN A 424 -25.59 -13.14 -12.76
C ASN A 424 -24.68 -12.29 -11.84
N LEU A 425 -23.59 -12.88 -11.35
CA LEU A 425 -22.62 -12.17 -10.53
C LEU A 425 -21.89 -11.10 -11.35
N ARG A 426 -21.70 -9.93 -10.76
CA ARG A 426 -20.91 -8.83 -11.33
C ARG A 426 -19.80 -8.45 -10.35
N LEU A 427 -18.69 -7.93 -10.87
CA LEU A 427 -17.62 -7.43 -10.01
C LEU A 427 -18.01 -6.16 -9.25
N GLY A 428 -19.04 -5.47 -9.73
CA GLY A 428 -19.52 -4.21 -9.15
C GLY A 428 -18.49 -3.07 -9.24
N LEU A 429 -18.91 -1.88 -8.81
CA LEU A 429 -18.09 -0.66 -8.88
C LEU A 429 -16.88 -0.68 -7.93
N THR A 430 -16.79 -1.66 -7.03
CA THR A 430 -15.61 -1.88 -6.19
C THR A 430 -14.60 -2.82 -6.87
N GLY A 431 -15.07 -3.94 -7.45
CA GLY A 431 -14.21 -4.97 -8.02
C GLY A 431 -13.66 -4.61 -9.39
N GLY A 432 -14.51 -4.09 -10.30
CA GLY A 432 -14.13 -3.74 -11.67
C GLY A 432 -12.97 -2.73 -11.73
N PRO A 433 -13.11 -1.54 -11.14
CA PRO A 433 -12.05 -0.54 -11.09
C PRO A 433 -10.77 -1.05 -10.40
N LEU A 434 -10.89 -1.87 -9.36
CA LEU A 434 -9.72 -2.47 -8.68
C LEU A 434 -8.92 -3.38 -9.62
N VAL A 435 -9.60 -4.32 -10.29
CA VAL A 435 -8.96 -5.27 -11.20
C VAL A 435 -8.30 -4.54 -12.36
N VAL A 436 -9.01 -3.61 -12.99
CA VAL A 436 -8.46 -2.81 -14.11
C VAL A 436 -7.25 -1.99 -13.65
N ALA A 437 -7.32 -1.36 -12.48
CA ALA A 437 -6.20 -0.58 -11.95
C ALA A 437 -4.97 -1.45 -11.64
N ILE A 438 -5.15 -2.65 -11.06
CA ILE A 438 -4.07 -3.63 -10.85
C ILE A 438 -3.42 -4.03 -12.18
N LEU A 439 -4.24 -4.34 -13.20
CA LEU A 439 -3.75 -4.71 -14.52
C LEU A 439 -3.01 -3.56 -15.21
N ILE A 440 -3.55 -2.35 -15.16
CA ILE A 440 -2.90 -1.15 -15.68
C ILE A 440 -1.58 -0.88 -14.95
N GLY A 441 -1.56 -0.96 -13.62
CA GLY A 441 -0.36 -0.78 -12.80
C GLY A 441 0.74 -1.79 -13.13
N TYR A 442 0.38 -3.04 -13.42
CA TYR A 442 1.32 -4.11 -13.73
C TYR A 442 1.75 -4.13 -15.20
N PHE A 443 0.80 -4.06 -16.14
CA PHE A 443 1.07 -4.19 -17.57
C PHE A 443 1.43 -2.85 -18.23
N GLY A 444 0.92 -1.72 -17.72
CA GLY A 444 1.14 -0.40 -18.31
C GLY A 444 2.61 -0.11 -18.65
N PRO A 445 3.55 -0.32 -17.70
CA PRO A 445 4.97 -0.13 -17.99
C PRO A 445 5.54 -1.08 -19.05
N LYS A 446 4.97 -2.28 -19.23
CA LYS A 446 5.41 -3.24 -20.24
C LYS A 446 5.04 -2.82 -21.66
N TYR A 447 3.90 -2.14 -21.81
CA TYR A 447 3.37 -1.69 -23.11
C TYR A 447 3.63 -0.21 -23.38
N ASN A 448 4.58 0.40 -22.65
CA ASN A 448 4.93 1.82 -22.77
C ASN A 448 3.77 2.79 -22.53
N LEU A 449 2.71 2.32 -21.89
CA LEU A 449 1.65 3.21 -21.43
C LEU A 449 2.20 4.06 -20.28
N VAL A 450 2.15 5.39 -20.43
CA VAL A 450 2.56 6.31 -19.38
C VAL A 450 1.48 6.32 -18.30
N THR A 451 1.52 5.33 -17.43
CA THR A 451 0.61 5.20 -16.27
C THR A 451 1.17 5.88 -15.02
N TYR A 452 2.32 6.54 -15.14
CA TYR A 452 2.98 7.16 -14.00
C TYR A 452 2.18 8.37 -13.52
N ASN A 453 1.57 8.19 -12.36
CA ASN A 453 1.18 9.29 -11.49
C ASN A 453 2.23 9.43 -10.39
N THR A 454 2.49 10.65 -9.95
CA THR A 454 3.30 10.83 -8.75
C THR A 454 2.63 10.09 -7.60
N ILE A 455 3.44 9.45 -6.75
CA ILE A 455 2.92 8.76 -5.54
C ILE A 455 2.00 9.71 -4.76
N SER A 456 2.41 11.00 -4.64
CA SER A 456 1.60 12.02 -3.97
C SER A 456 0.25 12.27 -4.63
N ALA A 457 0.16 12.29 -5.97
CA ALA A 457 -1.12 12.48 -6.66
C ALA A 457 -2.04 11.27 -6.48
N ASN A 458 -1.51 10.05 -6.52
CA ASN A 458 -2.30 8.84 -6.29
C ASN A 458 -2.78 8.75 -4.83
N LEU A 459 -1.93 9.09 -3.87
CA LEU A 459 -2.31 9.17 -2.45
C LEU A 459 -3.40 10.22 -2.22
N MET A 460 -3.29 11.41 -2.86
CA MET A 460 -4.31 12.45 -2.74
C MET A 460 -5.66 11.99 -3.30
N LEU A 461 -5.69 11.34 -4.47
CA LEU A 461 -6.92 10.77 -5.04
C LEU A 461 -7.52 9.71 -4.12
N ARG A 462 -6.70 8.84 -3.55
CA ARG A 462 -7.11 7.82 -2.60
C ARG A 462 -7.74 8.45 -1.35
N GLU A 463 -7.09 9.47 -0.77
CA GLU A 463 -7.59 10.14 0.43
C GLU A 463 -8.87 10.92 0.15
N ILE A 464 -8.97 11.64 -0.95
CA ILE A 464 -10.22 12.33 -1.35
C ILE A 464 -11.34 11.30 -1.51
N GLY A 465 -11.08 10.21 -2.24
CA GLY A 465 -12.08 9.17 -2.46
C GLY A 465 -12.60 8.55 -1.17
N ILE A 466 -11.70 8.15 -0.26
CA ILE A 466 -12.10 7.54 1.02
C ILE A 466 -12.80 8.55 1.95
N CYS A 467 -12.38 9.81 1.96
CA CYS A 467 -13.02 10.85 2.78
C CYS A 467 -14.47 11.07 2.34
N ILE A 468 -14.70 11.23 1.04
CA ILE A 468 -16.04 11.39 0.47
C ILE A 468 -16.89 10.15 0.77
N PHE A 469 -16.36 8.95 0.51
CA PHE A 469 -17.05 7.69 0.75
C PHE A 469 -17.47 7.53 2.21
N LEU A 470 -16.54 7.69 3.17
CA LEU A 470 -16.83 7.53 4.59
C LEU A 470 -17.80 8.59 5.12
N ALA A 471 -17.68 9.84 4.66
CA ALA A 471 -18.61 10.90 5.04
C ALA A 471 -20.03 10.59 4.57
N CYS A 472 -20.21 10.18 3.30
CA CYS A 472 -21.52 9.83 2.75
C CYS A 472 -22.11 8.58 3.41
N VAL A 473 -21.30 7.55 3.67
CA VAL A 473 -21.75 6.36 4.42
C VAL A 473 -22.20 6.74 5.83
N GLY A 474 -21.45 7.59 6.53
CA GLY A 474 -21.81 8.05 7.88
C GLY A 474 -23.11 8.84 7.89
N LEU A 475 -23.23 9.84 7.01
CA LEU A 475 -24.43 10.65 6.88
C LEU A 475 -25.67 9.81 6.58
N GLY A 476 -25.58 8.87 5.62
CA GLY A 476 -26.73 8.05 5.22
C GLY A 476 -27.13 6.97 6.22
N THR A 477 -26.33 6.68 7.24
CA THR A 477 -26.61 5.61 8.23
C THR A 477 -26.76 6.10 9.66
N GLY A 478 -26.64 7.41 9.91
CA GLY A 478 -26.55 7.98 11.26
C GLY A 478 -27.78 7.70 12.13
N GLU A 479 -28.98 7.80 11.58
CA GLU A 479 -30.22 7.57 12.31
C GLU A 479 -30.30 6.12 12.82
N GLN A 480 -30.10 5.15 11.94
CA GLN A 480 -30.19 3.72 12.29
C GLN A 480 -29.02 3.24 13.15
N PHE A 481 -27.86 3.89 13.07
CA PHE A 481 -26.69 3.53 13.86
C PHE A 481 -26.93 3.73 15.36
N ILE A 482 -27.44 4.89 15.77
CA ILE A 482 -27.70 5.19 17.18
C ILE A 482 -28.76 4.24 17.75
N GLU A 483 -29.82 3.97 16.99
CA GLU A 483 -30.85 2.99 17.38
C GLU A 483 -30.25 1.60 17.60
N THR A 484 -29.31 1.17 16.72
CA THR A 484 -28.65 -0.14 16.82
C THR A 484 -27.70 -0.21 18.02
N VAL A 485 -26.88 0.83 18.22
CA VAL A 485 -25.87 0.84 19.31
C VAL A 485 -26.51 0.93 20.68
N ALA A 486 -27.63 1.66 20.80
CA ALA A 486 -28.34 1.81 22.06
C ALA A 486 -29.05 0.53 22.54
N THR A 487 -29.09 -0.51 21.71
CA THR A 487 -29.71 -1.80 22.04
C THR A 487 -28.67 -2.82 22.53
N GLU A 488 -29.14 -3.92 23.15
CA GLU A 488 -28.30 -5.07 23.52
C GLU A 488 -27.56 -5.67 22.31
N LYS A 489 -28.13 -5.53 21.11
CA LYS A 489 -27.51 -6.00 19.84
C LYS A 489 -26.16 -5.31 19.57
N GLY A 490 -26.05 -4.01 19.85
CA GLY A 490 -24.79 -3.28 19.65
C GLY A 490 -23.65 -3.81 20.51
N MET A 491 -23.93 -4.14 21.77
CA MET A 491 -22.94 -4.74 22.69
C MET A 491 -22.48 -6.11 22.19
N ILE A 492 -23.41 -6.94 21.70
CA ILE A 492 -23.11 -8.26 21.15
C ILE A 492 -22.25 -8.13 19.88
N TRP A 493 -22.52 -7.15 19.01
CA TRP A 493 -21.73 -6.93 17.80
C TRP A 493 -20.29 -6.51 18.10
N ILE A 494 -20.05 -5.76 19.20
CA ILE A 494 -18.69 -5.49 19.69
C ILE A 494 -17.96 -6.79 20.02
N LEU A 495 -18.61 -7.71 20.74
CA LEU A 495 -18.03 -9.03 21.07
C LEU A 495 -17.73 -9.86 19.83
N TYR A 496 -18.64 -9.86 18.85
CA TYR A 496 -18.39 -10.52 17.55
C TYR A 496 -17.18 -9.91 16.84
N GLY A 497 -17.07 -8.58 16.82
CA GLY A 497 -15.91 -7.88 16.26
C GLY A 497 -14.60 -8.29 16.94
N ILE A 498 -14.58 -8.38 18.25
CA ILE A 498 -13.41 -8.85 19.01
C ILE A 498 -13.06 -10.30 18.62
N GLY A 499 -14.03 -11.20 18.58
CA GLY A 499 -13.82 -12.60 18.18
C GLY A 499 -13.26 -12.73 16.76
N ILE A 500 -13.87 -12.04 15.79
CA ILE A 500 -13.47 -12.05 14.37
C ILE A 500 -12.07 -11.42 14.17
N THR A 501 -11.67 -10.48 15.02
CA THR A 501 -10.31 -9.91 14.97
C THR A 501 -9.28 -10.82 15.65
N MET A 502 -9.53 -11.22 16.90
CA MET A 502 -8.50 -11.84 17.74
C MET A 502 -8.26 -13.32 17.40
N ILE A 503 -9.31 -14.10 17.17
CA ILE A 503 -9.17 -15.54 16.92
C ILE A 503 -8.27 -15.82 15.71
N PRO A 504 -8.49 -15.23 14.52
CA PRO A 504 -7.65 -15.46 13.36
C PRO A 504 -6.21 -14.98 13.53
N ILE A 505 -6.00 -13.87 14.24
CA ILE A 505 -4.66 -13.31 14.48
C ILE A 505 -3.87 -14.22 15.43
N LEU A 506 -4.48 -14.66 16.54
CA LEU A 506 -3.83 -15.52 17.51
C LEU A 506 -3.48 -16.87 16.89
N LEU A 507 -4.41 -17.51 16.19
CA LEU A 507 -4.17 -18.77 15.48
C LEU A 507 -3.14 -18.61 14.36
N GLY A 508 -3.28 -17.57 13.53
CA GLY A 508 -2.32 -17.23 12.49
C GLY A 508 -0.93 -16.92 13.03
N GLY A 509 -0.85 -16.27 14.18
CA GLY A 509 0.40 -16.00 14.88
C GLY A 509 1.11 -17.28 15.34
N ILE A 510 0.37 -18.23 15.92
CA ILE A 510 0.88 -19.53 16.32
C ILE A 510 1.33 -20.34 15.09
N ILE A 511 0.50 -20.42 14.06
CA ILE A 511 0.83 -21.09 12.79
C ILE A 511 2.07 -20.48 12.15
N GLY A 512 2.12 -19.14 12.05
CA GLY A 512 3.26 -18.44 11.46
C GLY A 512 4.57 -18.69 12.21
N ARG A 513 4.52 -18.77 13.54
CA ARG A 513 5.69 -19.03 14.36
C ARG A 513 6.18 -20.47 14.28
N TYR A 514 5.30 -21.43 14.49
CA TYR A 514 5.68 -22.84 14.62
C TYR A 514 5.74 -23.60 13.30
N LEU A 515 4.85 -23.29 12.34
CA LEU A 515 4.82 -24.01 11.06
C LEU A 515 5.69 -23.34 10.00
N PHE A 516 5.66 -22.01 9.93
CA PHE A 516 6.42 -21.25 8.93
C PHE A 516 7.75 -20.70 9.46
N HIS A 517 8.04 -20.85 10.75
CA HIS A 517 9.25 -20.36 11.43
C HIS A 517 9.57 -18.88 11.15
N ILE A 518 8.53 -18.05 11.04
CA ILE A 518 8.68 -16.62 10.75
C ILE A 518 9.18 -15.89 12.00
N ASN A 519 10.17 -14.99 11.84
CA ASN A 519 10.60 -14.10 12.91
C ASN A 519 9.42 -13.29 13.45
N TYR A 520 9.39 -13.05 14.76
CA TYR A 520 8.27 -12.40 15.45
C TYR A 520 7.90 -11.04 14.84
N PHE A 521 8.87 -10.15 14.60
CA PHE A 521 8.57 -8.83 14.07
C PHE A 521 8.06 -8.86 12.61
N THR A 522 8.60 -9.74 11.78
CA THR A 522 8.07 -10.01 10.43
C THR A 522 6.65 -10.55 10.51
N LEU A 523 6.41 -11.49 11.42
CA LEU A 523 5.09 -12.11 11.64
C LEU A 523 4.05 -11.06 12.01
N LEU A 524 4.35 -10.15 12.93
CA LEU A 524 3.45 -9.06 13.29
C LEU A 524 3.12 -8.16 12.09
N GLY A 525 4.13 -7.88 11.23
CA GLY A 525 3.92 -7.15 9.98
C GLY A 525 2.97 -7.89 9.03
N VAL A 526 3.15 -9.21 8.86
CA VAL A 526 2.26 -10.05 8.04
C VAL A 526 0.83 -10.06 8.58
N LEU A 527 0.65 -10.23 9.89
CA LEU A 527 -0.67 -10.24 10.53
C LEU A 527 -1.38 -8.89 10.42
N ALA A 528 -0.62 -7.77 10.59
CA ALA A 528 -1.14 -6.43 10.35
C ALA A 528 -1.56 -6.23 8.88
N GLY A 529 -0.75 -6.73 7.93
CA GLY A 529 -1.04 -6.68 6.49
C GLY A 529 -2.22 -7.55 6.09
N ALA A 530 -2.32 -8.77 6.63
CA ALA A 530 -3.47 -9.66 6.42
C ALA A 530 -4.79 -9.05 6.94
N ASN A 531 -4.73 -8.25 8.00
CA ASN A 531 -5.88 -7.50 8.54
C ASN A 531 -6.04 -6.09 7.96
N THR A 532 -5.26 -5.74 6.95
CA THR A 532 -5.28 -4.43 6.29
C THR A 532 -5.18 -3.25 7.27
N ASN A 533 -4.43 -3.42 8.39
CA ASN A 533 -4.37 -2.51 9.52
C ASN A 533 -3.05 -1.72 9.60
N PRO A 534 -2.98 -0.49 9.07
CA PRO A 534 -1.78 0.34 9.14
C PRO A 534 -1.49 0.86 10.55
N SER A 535 -2.51 1.00 11.42
CA SER A 535 -2.32 1.44 12.81
C SER A 535 -1.59 0.37 13.63
N ALA A 536 -1.90 -0.92 13.38
CA ALA A 536 -1.18 -2.03 13.99
C ALA A 536 0.28 -2.08 13.50
N LEU A 537 0.55 -1.82 12.22
CA LEU A 537 1.91 -1.69 11.71
C LEU A 537 2.66 -0.55 12.38
N ALA A 538 2.05 0.62 12.54
CA ALA A 538 2.65 1.76 13.22
C ALA A 538 3.06 1.39 14.66
N TYR A 539 2.17 0.72 15.41
CA TYR A 539 2.47 0.21 16.75
C TYR A 539 3.67 -0.75 16.76
N VAL A 540 3.77 -1.68 15.80
CA VAL A 540 4.89 -2.62 15.73
C VAL A 540 6.20 -1.90 15.40
N ARG A 541 6.18 -0.90 14.52
CA ARG A 541 7.36 -0.09 14.17
C ARG A 541 7.93 0.70 15.35
N GLU A 542 7.12 1.07 16.32
CA GLU A 542 7.58 1.70 17.55
C GLU A 542 8.27 0.70 18.51
N GLN A 543 8.10 -0.62 18.29
CA GLN A 543 8.65 -1.67 19.15
C GLN A 543 10.03 -2.18 18.70
N THR A 544 10.48 -1.88 17.48
CA THR A 544 11.73 -2.34 16.91
C THR A 544 12.34 -1.33 15.95
N SER A 545 13.66 -1.31 15.87
CA SER A 545 14.41 -0.53 14.87
C SER A 545 14.59 -1.29 13.52
N ALA A 546 14.15 -2.55 13.44
CA ALA A 546 14.25 -3.35 12.22
C ALA A 546 13.14 -3.00 11.21
N ASP A 547 13.45 -3.05 9.92
CA ASP A 547 12.48 -2.83 8.84
C ASP A 547 11.55 -4.03 8.58
N SER A 548 11.79 -5.13 9.28
CA SER A 548 11.11 -6.41 9.09
C SER A 548 9.58 -6.35 9.15
N PRO A 549 8.94 -5.58 10.07
CA PRO A 549 7.49 -5.46 10.07
C PRO A 549 6.96 -4.79 8.81
N THR A 550 7.65 -3.75 8.35
CA THR A 550 7.26 -3.00 7.14
C THR A 550 7.33 -3.89 5.90
N VAL A 551 8.38 -4.70 5.80
CA VAL A 551 8.58 -5.65 4.70
C VAL A 551 7.52 -6.75 4.74
N GLY A 552 7.25 -7.34 5.91
CA GLY A 552 6.19 -8.34 6.10
C GLY A 552 4.81 -7.80 5.69
N TYR A 553 4.48 -6.60 6.14
CA TYR A 553 3.25 -5.90 5.77
C TYR A 553 3.15 -5.64 4.26
N ALA A 554 4.17 -5.04 3.67
CA ALA A 554 4.18 -4.66 2.26
C ALA A 554 4.05 -5.85 1.30
N ASN A 555 4.58 -7.02 1.67
CA ASN A 555 4.47 -8.24 0.87
C ASN A 555 3.05 -8.81 0.84
N VAL A 556 2.29 -8.64 1.92
CA VAL A 556 1.01 -9.31 2.12
C VAL A 556 -0.18 -8.39 1.87
N TYR A 557 -0.08 -7.13 2.26
CA TYR A 557 -1.16 -6.14 2.19
C TYR A 557 -1.86 -6.04 0.84
N PRO A 558 -1.14 -5.98 -0.32
CA PRO A 558 -1.77 -5.87 -1.63
C PRO A 558 -2.71 -7.03 -1.94
N PHE A 559 -2.24 -8.24 -1.68
CA PHE A 559 -2.99 -9.46 -1.94
C PHE A 559 -4.13 -9.65 -0.94
N ALA A 560 -3.87 -9.37 0.34
CA ALA A 560 -4.88 -9.44 1.40
C ALA A 560 -6.04 -8.48 1.13
N MET A 561 -5.75 -7.25 0.71
CA MET A 561 -6.76 -6.25 0.35
C MET A 561 -7.68 -6.76 -0.76
N PHE A 562 -7.09 -7.26 -1.86
CA PHE A 562 -7.85 -7.83 -2.97
C PHE A 562 -8.72 -9.03 -2.52
N LEU A 563 -8.11 -9.97 -1.79
CA LEU A 563 -8.80 -11.19 -1.38
C LEU A 563 -9.97 -10.89 -0.43
N ARG A 564 -9.82 -9.94 0.50
CA ARG A 564 -10.88 -9.53 1.42
C ARG A 564 -12.05 -8.85 0.71
N ILE A 565 -11.80 -8.03 -0.31
CA ILE A 565 -12.85 -7.42 -1.15
C ILE A 565 -13.66 -8.51 -1.84
N VAL A 566 -12.99 -9.45 -2.51
CA VAL A 566 -13.64 -10.53 -3.24
C VAL A 566 -14.41 -11.47 -2.30
N THR A 567 -13.83 -11.84 -1.17
CA THR A 567 -14.48 -12.78 -0.24
C THR A 567 -15.72 -12.19 0.40
N ILE A 568 -15.75 -10.89 0.71
CA ILE A 568 -16.95 -10.27 1.30
C ILE A 568 -18.08 -10.15 0.28
N GLN A 569 -17.77 -9.90 -0.98
CA GLN A 569 -18.75 -9.95 -2.06
C GLN A 569 -19.36 -11.35 -2.20
N ILE A 570 -18.50 -12.39 -2.19
CA ILE A 570 -18.95 -13.78 -2.24
C ILE A 570 -19.87 -14.10 -1.07
N ILE A 571 -19.55 -13.66 0.15
CA ILE A 571 -20.40 -13.87 1.33
C ILE A 571 -21.79 -13.26 1.12
N ILE A 572 -21.86 -12.03 0.63
CA ILE A 572 -23.13 -11.35 0.34
C ILE A 572 -23.89 -12.08 -0.77
N PHE A 573 -23.24 -12.50 -1.85
CA PHE A 573 -23.92 -13.21 -2.95
C PHE A 573 -24.43 -14.61 -2.58
N VAL A 574 -23.75 -15.30 -1.65
CA VAL A 574 -24.13 -16.66 -1.25
C VAL A 574 -25.20 -16.66 -0.15
N PHE A 575 -25.17 -15.71 0.76
CA PHE A 575 -26.00 -15.70 1.96
C PHE A 575 -26.94 -14.47 2.05
N GLY A 576 -26.76 -13.42 1.23
CA GLY A 576 -27.55 -12.19 1.21
C GLY A 576 -28.69 -12.22 0.22
#